data_fc7995122929f0b49146c09c1967e074
#
_entry.id   fc7995122929f0b49146c09c1967e074
#
_cell.length_a   1.000
_cell.length_b   1.000
_cell.length_c   1.000
_cell.angle_alpha   90.00
_cell.angle_beta   90.00
_cell.angle_gamma   90.00
#
_symmetry.space_group_name_H-M   'P 1'
#
loop_
_entity.id
_entity.type
_entity.pdbx_description
1 polymer ?
#
loop_
_entity_poly.entity_id
_entity_poly.type
_entity_poly.pdbx_seq_one_letter_code
_entity_poly.pdbx_strand_id
1 'polypeptide(L)'
;MKLCATRIAIIGAGKGGIALLDLIHQIPEVEIVGIADKDPAAPGLKRARDLNVLVAERVQDLIQNHGVNLIMDVTGDPSMEPLIHTMKRPGSEVLGGAATRLLWKLVQHQSKLEAELFQADKLAGLGSFAAGIAHDINNPLQLILGLAENLEEEQDLAVVHEQARDITEAVKRTSAICRDLTRYARRNGSREEVMVNLNTKLDEALRIARYAVTLQDVTVIKRYAEEASVMGNPDELLHVFVNLITNAVQAIKDHGTLTLQTTVGPDGLVSASVSDTGCGIPKEAFSKIFEPLYTTKPPGKGTGLGLYNVMSVISKMDGHICVESDVGVGTTFRIEFPQVQPTISCAPL
;
A
#
# COMPACT_ATOMS: atom_id res chain seq x y z
N MET A 1 -34.28 7.12 7.93
CA MET A 1 -34.57 5.67 7.94
C MET A 1 -33.27 4.99 8.27
N LYS A 2 -33.08 4.42 9.48
CA LYS A 2 -31.91 3.58 9.76
C LYS A 2 -32.03 2.36 8.86
N LEU A 3 -31.15 2.22 7.87
CA LEU A 3 -30.96 0.98 7.14
C LEU A 3 -30.69 -0.10 8.18
N CYS A 4 -31.51 -1.13 8.21
CA CYS A 4 -31.32 -2.29 9.08
C CYS A 4 -30.00 -2.92 8.64
N ALA A 5 -29.00 -2.96 9.52
CA ALA A 5 -27.71 -3.54 9.21
C ALA A 5 -27.91 -5.00 8.75
N THR A 6 -27.28 -5.36 7.65
CA THR A 6 -27.32 -6.76 7.16
C THR A 6 -26.48 -7.60 8.12
N ARG A 7 -27.11 -8.58 8.80
CA ARG A 7 -26.47 -9.44 9.79
C ARG A 7 -26.21 -10.82 9.22
N ILE A 8 -24.94 -11.14 9.04
CA ILE A 8 -24.47 -12.30 8.27
C ILE A 8 -23.94 -13.41 9.18
N ALA A 9 -24.31 -14.65 8.88
CA ALA A 9 -23.67 -15.86 9.39
C ALA A 9 -22.88 -16.53 8.27
N ILE A 10 -21.61 -16.89 8.53
CA ILE A 10 -20.74 -17.57 7.57
C ILE A 10 -20.61 -19.05 7.98
N ILE A 11 -20.91 -19.95 7.06
CA ILE A 11 -20.78 -21.40 7.26
C ILE A 11 -19.67 -21.92 6.37
N GLY A 12 -18.56 -22.38 7.00
CA GLY A 12 -17.32 -22.75 6.36
C GLY A 12 -16.21 -21.73 6.66
N ALA A 13 -15.12 -22.18 7.25
CA ALA A 13 -13.96 -21.38 7.66
C ALA A 13 -12.68 -21.78 6.94
N GLY A 14 -12.80 -22.36 5.73
CA GLY A 14 -11.69 -22.61 4.83
C GLY A 14 -11.21 -21.32 4.13
N LYS A 15 -10.42 -21.45 3.05
CA LYS A 15 -9.90 -20.32 2.28
C LYS A 15 -10.97 -19.34 1.81
N GLY A 16 -12.13 -19.83 1.38
CA GLY A 16 -13.27 -19.02 0.97
C GLY A 16 -13.89 -18.25 2.12
N GLY A 17 -14.04 -18.90 3.29
CA GLY A 17 -14.58 -18.29 4.49
C GLY A 17 -13.70 -17.15 5.04
N ILE A 18 -12.37 -17.34 5.07
CA ILE A 18 -11.41 -16.30 5.48
C ILE A 18 -11.58 -15.04 4.64
N ALA A 19 -11.59 -15.22 3.33
CA ALA A 19 -11.60 -14.05 2.45
C ALA A 19 -12.93 -13.31 2.42
N LEU A 20 -14.06 -14.03 2.58
CA LEU A 20 -15.34 -13.37 2.76
C LEU A 20 -15.44 -12.68 4.12
N LEU A 21 -14.87 -13.30 5.17
CA LEU A 21 -14.77 -12.70 6.49
C LEU A 21 -14.00 -11.37 6.44
N ASP A 22 -12.81 -11.37 5.84
CA ASP A 22 -11.97 -10.16 5.71
C ASP A 22 -12.63 -9.08 4.86
N LEU A 23 -13.31 -9.46 3.76
CA LEU A 23 -14.02 -8.53 2.88
C LEU A 23 -15.22 -7.90 3.59
N ILE A 24 -16.08 -8.73 4.19
CA ILE A 24 -17.36 -8.29 4.77
C ILE A 24 -17.12 -7.48 6.04
N HIS A 25 -16.08 -7.81 6.79
CA HIS A 25 -15.71 -7.08 8.02
C HIS A 25 -15.37 -5.61 7.76
N GLN A 26 -14.95 -5.27 6.54
CA GLN A 26 -14.63 -3.90 6.12
C GLN A 26 -15.87 -3.08 5.70
N ILE A 27 -17.06 -3.69 5.63
CA ILE A 27 -18.28 -3.01 5.19
C ILE A 27 -19.06 -2.49 6.40
N PRO A 28 -19.13 -1.15 6.63
CA PRO A 28 -19.71 -0.59 7.85
C PRO A 28 -21.19 -0.89 8.07
N GLU A 29 -21.95 -1.17 6.98
CA GLU A 29 -23.39 -1.46 7.03
C GLU A 29 -23.69 -2.94 7.27
N VAL A 30 -22.66 -3.78 7.44
CA VAL A 30 -22.78 -5.24 7.59
C VAL A 30 -22.20 -5.68 8.93
N GLU A 31 -22.94 -6.50 9.65
CA GLU A 31 -22.50 -7.13 10.90
C GLU A 31 -22.32 -8.63 10.70
N ILE A 32 -21.11 -9.15 10.96
CA ILE A 32 -20.87 -10.58 10.98
C ILE A 32 -21.24 -11.12 12.35
N VAL A 33 -22.37 -11.80 12.43
CA VAL A 33 -22.89 -12.39 13.68
C VAL A 33 -22.00 -13.53 14.16
N GLY A 34 -21.41 -14.28 13.23
CA GLY A 34 -20.49 -15.35 13.56
C GLY A 34 -20.10 -16.20 12.37
N ILE A 35 -19.14 -17.10 12.62
CA ILE A 35 -18.65 -18.10 11.69
C ILE A 35 -18.65 -19.50 12.35
N ALA A 36 -18.94 -20.53 11.56
CA ALA A 36 -18.87 -21.92 12.01
C ALA A 36 -18.24 -22.82 10.94
N ASP A 37 -17.51 -23.84 11.36
CA ASP A 37 -16.97 -24.89 10.51
C ASP A 37 -17.08 -26.23 11.22
N LYS A 38 -17.18 -27.32 10.43
CA LYS A 38 -17.14 -28.70 10.97
C LYS A 38 -15.75 -29.10 11.49
N ASP A 39 -14.71 -28.47 10.95
CA ASP A 39 -13.32 -28.67 11.38
C ASP A 39 -12.94 -27.58 12.40
N PRO A 40 -12.75 -27.95 13.69
CA PRO A 40 -12.36 -26.99 14.72
C PRO A 40 -10.96 -26.38 14.46
N ALA A 41 -10.15 -26.99 13.61
CA ALA A 41 -8.82 -26.49 13.23
C ALA A 41 -8.86 -25.63 11.95
N ALA A 42 -10.03 -25.36 11.38
CA ALA A 42 -10.15 -24.56 10.18
C ALA A 42 -9.51 -23.17 10.37
N PRO A 43 -8.65 -22.72 9.44
CA PRO A 43 -7.83 -21.52 9.65
C PRO A 43 -8.67 -20.23 9.79
N GLY A 44 -9.86 -20.18 9.20
CA GLY A 44 -10.79 -19.04 9.33
C GLY A 44 -11.37 -18.86 10.72
N LEU A 45 -11.42 -19.90 11.55
CA LEU A 45 -11.87 -19.79 12.94
C LEU A 45 -10.87 -19.00 13.79
N LYS A 46 -9.56 -19.16 13.53
CA LYS A 46 -8.52 -18.35 14.17
C LYS A 46 -8.66 -16.88 13.74
N ARG A 47 -8.78 -16.64 12.44
CA ARG A 47 -8.94 -15.29 11.89
C ARG A 47 -10.19 -14.59 12.44
N ALA A 48 -11.28 -15.30 12.61
CA ALA A 48 -12.51 -14.75 13.20
C ALA A 48 -12.30 -14.29 14.64
N ARG A 49 -11.55 -15.07 15.45
CA ARG A 49 -11.20 -14.67 16.82
C ARG A 49 -10.33 -13.40 16.83
N ASP A 50 -9.37 -13.30 15.91
CA ASP A 50 -8.50 -12.12 15.78
C ASP A 50 -9.32 -10.85 15.44
N LEU A 51 -10.44 -11.02 14.72
CA LEU A 51 -11.38 -9.94 14.36
C LEU A 51 -12.53 -9.75 15.37
N ASN A 52 -12.49 -10.42 16.54
CA ASN A 52 -13.57 -10.42 17.52
C ASN A 52 -14.94 -10.88 16.98
N VAL A 53 -14.95 -11.73 15.95
CA VAL A 53 -16.15 -12.35 15.40
C VAL A 53 -16.43 -13.66 16.14
N LEU A 54 -17.70 -13.87 16.50
CA LEU A 54 -18.13 -15.08 17.22
C LEU A 54 -17.80 -16.35 16.42
N VAL A 55 -17.11 -17.29 17.05
CA VAL A 55 -16.92 -18.64 16.54
C VAL A 55 -17.94 -19.56 17.18
N ALA A 56 -18.91 -20.02 16.40
CA ALA A 56 -19.93 -20.95 16.91
C ALA A 56 -19.40 -22.39 16.88
N GLU A 57 -19.65 -23.13 17.96
CA GLU A 57 -19.26 -24.56 18.07
C GLU A 57 -20.11 -25.45 17.13
N ARG A 58 -21.36 -25.06 16.91
CA ARG A 58 -22.29 -25.80 16.04
C ARG A 58 -22.89 -24.86 15.00
N VAL A 59 -22.92 -25.33 13.76
CA VAL A 59 -23.55 -24.60 12.64
C VAL A 59 -25.02 -24.29 12.94
N GLN A 60 -25.72 -25.19 13.64
CA GLN A 60 -27.12 -25.06 14.02
C GLN A 60 -27.37 -23.85 14.92
N ASP A 61 -26.54 -23.62 15.91
CA ASP A 61 -26.69 -22.52 16.86
C ASP A 61 -26.55 -21.18 16.15
N LEU A 62 -25.69 -21.11 15.12
CA LEU A 62 -25.50 -19.91 14.32
C LEU A 62 -26.67 -19.65 13.36
N ILE A 63 -27.19 -20.70 12.69
CA ILE A 63 -28.32 -20.60 11.74
C ILE A 63 -29.62 -20.20 12.46
N GLN A 64 -29.80 -20.66 13.69
CA GLN A 64 -30.97 -20.38 14.49
C GLN A 64 -30.89 -19.10 15.32
N ASN A 65 -29.79 -18.36 15.22
CA ASN A 65 -29.63 -17.09 15.92
C ASN A 65 -30.64 -16.05 15.45
N HIS A 66 -31.34 -15.41 16.38
CA HIS A 66 -32.39 -14.42 16.11
C HIS A 66 -31.93 -13.17 15.37
N GLY A 67 -30.62 -12.93 15.35
CA GLY A 67 -30.05 -11.77 14.71
C GLY A 67 -29.60 -11.98 13.26
N VAL A 68 -29.61 -13.20 12.73
CA VAL A 68 -29.11 -13.50 11.38
C VAL A 68 -30.19 -13.30 10.34
N ASN A 69 -29.95 -12.47 9.34
CA ASN A 69 -30.86 -12.28 8.21
C ASN A 69 -30.28 -12.81 6.89
N LEU A 70 -28.96 -13.04 6.81
CA LEU A 70 -28.31 -13.65 5.65
C LEU A 70 -27.35 -14.76 6.11
N ILE A 71 -27.47 -15.94 5.52
CA ILE A 71 -26.59 -17.09 5.76
C ILE A 71 -25.79 -17.36 4.50
N MET A 72 -24.47 -17.35 4.60
CA MET A 72 -23.55 -17.60 3.49
C MET A 72 -22.91 -18.98 3.63
N ASP A 73 -23.18 -19.88 2.68
CA ASP A 73 -22.54 -21.20 2.62
C ASP A 73 -21.26 -21.13 1.78
N VAL A 74 -20.11 -21.34 2.41
CA VAL A 74 -18.77 -21.42 1.79
C VAL A 74 -18.09 -22.77 2.03
N THR A 75 -18.84 -23.78 2.46
CA THR A 75 -18.29 -25.10 2.76
C THR A 75 -17.84 -25.84 1.49
N GLY A 76 -18.48 -25.54 0.36
CA GLY A 76 -18.34 -26.32 -0.87
C GLY A 76 -18.99 -27.72 -0.82
N ASP A 77 -19.72 -28.03 0.25
CA ASP A 77 -20.43 -29.28 0.44
C ASP A 77 -21.87 -29.15 -0.07
N PRO A 78 -22.26 -29.88 -1.16
CA PRO A 78 -23.61 -29.79 -1.73
C PRO A 78 -24.74 -30.17 -0.76
N SER A 79 -24.43 -30.90 0.30
CA SER A 79 -25.42 -31.33 1.29
C SER A 79 -25.77 -30.23 2.30
N MET A 80 -24.94 -29.19 2.41
CA MET A 80 -25.13 -28.12 3.42
C MET A 80 -26.28 -27.19 3.05
N GLU A 81 -26.43 -26.81 1.80
CA GLU A 81 -27.49 -25.88 1.37
C GLU A 81 -28.91 -26.38 1.69
N PRO A 82 -29.30 -27.65 1.38
CA PRO A 82 -30.58 -28.21 1.81
C PRO A 82 -30.75 -28.25 3.34
N LEU A 83 -29.68 -28.59 4.05
CA LEU A 83 -29.68 -28.63 5.52
C LEU A 83 -29.92 -27.22 6.12
N ILE A 84 -29.25 -26.22 5.61
CA ILE A 84 -29.44 -24.82 6.02
C ILE A 84 -30.89 -24.39 5.76
N HIS A 85 -31.43 -24.70 4.59
CA HIS A 85 -32.81 -24.36 4.25
C HIS A 85 -33.84 -25.01 5.17
N THR A 86 -33.58 -26.23 5.66
CA THR A 86 -34.44 -26.92 6.63
C THR A 86 -34.36 -26.32 8.04
N MET A 87 -33.20 -25.81 8.43
CA MET A 87 -32.93 -25.38 9.80
C MET A 87 -33.03 -23.87 9.99
N LYS A 88 -32.96 -23.08 8.90
CA LYS A 88 -32.99 -21.62 8.97
C LYS A 88 -34.31 -21.10 9.53
N ARG A 89 -34.25 -19.93 10.14
CA ARG A 89 -35.44 -19.24 10.61
C ARG A 89 -36.26 -18.65 9.45
N PRO A 90 -37.57 -18.52 9.63
CA PRO A 90 -38.38 -17.72 8.73
C PRO A 90 -37.83 -16.29 8.63
N GLY A 91 -37.65 -15.78 7.41
CA GLY A 91 -37.12 -14.43 7.16
C GLY A 91 -35.61 -14.37 6.97
N SER A 92 -34.84 -15.43 7.25
CA SER A 92 -33.42 -15.48 6.86
C SER A 92 -33.27 -15.93 5.39
N GLU A 93 -32.43 -15.21 4.66
CA GLU A 93 -32.04 -15.58 3.29
C GLU A 93 -30.81 -16.49 3.31
N VAL A 94 -30.65 -17.30 2.26
CA VAL A 94 -29.49 -18.20 2.10
C VAL A 94 -28.80 -17.87 0.80
N LEU A 95 -27.54 -17.54 0.89
CA LEU A 95 -26.67 -17.48 -0.28
C LEU A 95 -25.96 -18.81 -0.42
N GLY A 96 -26.50 -19.67 -1.31
CA GLY A 96 -26.02 -21.04 -1.53
C GLY A 96 -24.61 -21.09 -2.09
N GLY A 97 -23.99 -22.26 -2.00
CA GLY A 97 -22.58 -22.47 -2.34
C GLY A 97 -22.19 -22.08 -3.78
N ALA A 98 -23.13 -22.12 -4.74
CA ALA A 98 -22.86 -21.66 -6.12
C ALA A 98 -22.73 -20.14 -6.20
N ALA A 99 -23.65 -19.39 -5.59
CA ALA A 99 -23.64 -17.93 -5.57
C ALA A 99 -22.45 -17.40 -4.75
N THR A 100 -22.16 -18.02 -3.62
CA THR A 100 -21.02 -17.68 -2.79
C THR A 100 -19.68 -17.93 -3.50
N ARG A 101 -19.56 -19.04 -4.27
CA ARG A 101 -18.39 -19.28 -5.13
C ARG A 101 -18.25 -18.25 -6.25
N LEU A 102 -19.34 -17.77 -6.81
CA LEU A 102 -19.30 -16.69 -7.82
C LEU A 102 -18.80 -15.38 -7.20
N LEU A 103 -19.35 -15.00 -6.05
CA LEU A 103 -18.86 -13.83 -5.31
C LEU A 103 -17.36 -13.94 -4.98
N TRP A 104 -16.93 -15.09 -4.49
CA TRP A 104 -15.53 -15.38 -4.26
C TRP A 104 -14.66 -15.18 -5.51
N LYS A 105 -15.08 -15.71 -6.65
CA LYS A 105 -14.35 -15.50 -7.91
C LYS A 105 -14.31 -14.04 -8.34
N LEU A 106 -15.40 -13.29 -8.13
CA LEU A 106 -15.43 -11.86 -8.43
C LEU A 106 -14.45 -11.07 -7.55
N VAL A 107 -14.42 -11.36 -6.25
CA VAL A 107 -13.46 -10.74 -5.31
C VAL A 107 -12.02 -11.07 -5.69
N GLN A 108 -11.73 -12.34 -5.99
CA GLN A 108 -10.40 -12.76 -6.46
C GLN A 108 -10.01 -12.06 -7.77
N HIS A 109 -10.95 -11.89 -8.68
CA HIS A 109 -10.71 -11.22 -9.95
C HIS A 109 -10.43 -9.73 -9.74
N GLN A 110 -11.20 -9.07 -8.88
CA GLN A 110 -10.99 -7.68 -8.51
C GLN A 110 -9.61 -7.46 -7.87
N SER A 111 -9.25 -8.28 -6.88
CA SER A 111 -7.94 -8.19 -6.23
C SER A 111 -6.77 -8.41 -7.21
N LYS A 112 -6.98 -9.28 -8.21
CA LYS A 112 -5.99 -9.49 -9.28
C LYS A 112 -5.86 -8.25 -10.17
N LEU A 113 -6.97 -7.66 -10.58
CA LEU A 113 -6.98 -6.44 -11.40
C LEU A 113 -6.33 -5.26 -10.66
N GLU A 114 -6.61 -5.09 -9.37
CA GLU A 114 -5.97 -4.07 -8.55
C GLU A 114 -4.45 -4.26 -8.50
N ALA A 115 -3.97 -5.50 -8.33
CA ALA A 115 -2.55 -5.81 -8.34
C ALA A 115 -1.90 -5.55 -9.73
N GLU A 116 -2.63 -5.82 -10.82
CA GLU A 116 -2.17 -5.53 -12.19
C GLU A 116 -2.13 -4.02 -12.45
N LEU A 117 -3.13 -3.26 -12.01
CA LEU A 117 -3.16 -1.80 -12.09
C LEU A 117 -2.01 -1.16 -11.28
N PHE A 118 -1.78 -1.64 -10.06
CA PHE A 118 -0.68 -1.19 -9.23
C PHE A 118 0.68 -1.41 -9.90
N GLN A 119 0.87 -2.60 -10.50
CA GLN A 119 2.09 -2.90 -11.24
C GLN A 119 2.24 -2.07 -12.51
N ALA A 120 1.15 -1.84 -13.23
CA ALA A 120 1.14 -1.00 -14.43
C ALA A 120 1.51 0.45 -14.11
N ASP A 121 0.98 1.01 -13.00
CA ASP A 121 1.33 2.35 -12.53
C ASP A 121 2.81 2.47 -12.17
N LYS A 122 3.34 1.47 -11.48
CA LYS A 122 4.76 1.36 -11.13
C LYS A 122 5.67 1.38 -12.37
N LEU A 123 5.30 0.62 -13.40
CA LEU A 123 6.04 0.56 -14.66
C LEU A 123 5.89 1.84 -15.48
N ALA A 124 4.70 2.45 -15.47
CA ALA A 124 4.47 3.74 -16.13
C ALA A 124 5.27 4.85 -15.45
N GLY A 125 5.35 4.84 -14.11
CA GLY A 125 6.25 5.71 -13.35
C GLY A 125 7.70 5.56 -13.80
N LEU A 126 8.22 4.33 -13.86
CA LEU A 126 9.56 4.05 -14.39
C LEU A 126 9.73 4.54 -15.83
N GLY A 127 8.74 4.36 -16.70
CA GLY A 127 8.75 4.89 -18.08
C GLY A 127 8.88 6.41 -18.12
N SER A 128 8.17 7.13 -17.24
CA SER A 128 8.28 8.59 -17.15
C SER A 128 9.64 9.05 -16.60
N PHE A 129 10.32 8.20 -15.85
CA PHE A 129 11.66 8.46 -15.28
C PHE A 129 12.81 8.07 -16.21
N ALA A 130 12.52 7.36 -17.32
CA ALA A 130 13.54 6.75 -18.18
C ALA A 130 14.61 7.74 -18.64
N ALA A 131 14.23 8.97 -18.99
CA ALA A 131 15.17 10.01 -19.41
C ALA A 131 16.10 10.45 -18.27
N GLY A 132 15.57 10.68 -17.06
CA GLY A 132 16.36 11.03 -15.87
C GLY A 132 17.26 9.90 -15.44
N ILE A 133 16.76 8.67 -15.46
CA ILE A 133 17.52 7.45 -15.15
C ILE A 133 18.70 7.29 -16.13
N ALA A 134 18.44 7.43 -17.44
CA ALA A 134 19.47 7.31 -18.47
C ALA A 134 20.56 8.38 -18.25
N HIS A 135 20.17 9.63 -17.95
CA HIS A 135 21.10 10.70 -17.62
C HIS A 135 21.96 10.36 -16.39
N ASP A 136 21.34 9.92 -15.29
CA ASP A 136 22.02 9.64 -14.03
C ASP A 136 22.92 8.39 -14.07
N ILE A 137 22.64 7.46 -14.99
CA ILE A 137 23.52 6.31 -15.30
C ILE A 137 24.65 6.74 -16.24
N ASN A 138 24.34 7.52 -17.30
CA ASN A 138 25.34 7.91 -18.28
C ASN A 138 26.42 8.83 -17.71
N ASN A 139 26.08 9.73 -16.78
CA ASN A 139 27.04 10.62 -16.16
C ASN A 139 28.23 9.90 -15.47
N PRO A 140 28.02 8.96 -14.53
CA PRO A 140 29.13 8.22 -13.95
C PRO A 140 29.81 7.29 -14.96
N LEU A 141 29.11 6.76 -15.98
CA LEU A 141 29.74 5.96 -17.04
C LEU A 141 30.70 6.81 -17.89
N GLN A 142 30.32 8.06 -18.24
CA GLN A 142 31.23 8.97 -18.95
C GLN A 142 32.44 9.34 -18.11
N LEU A 143 32.27 9.55 -16.79
CA LEU A 143 33.39 9.78 -15.88
C LEU A 143 34.33 8.56 -15.84
N ILE A 144 33.77 7.34 -15.73
CA ILE A 144 34.55 6.11 -15.74
C ILE A 144 35.36 6.00 -17.03
N LEU A 145 34.69 6.24 -18.18
CA LEU A 145 35.35 6.17 -19.50
C LEU A 145 36.51 7.17 -19.60
N GLY A 146 36.26 8.46 -19.29
CA GLY A 146 37.28 9.47 -19.38
C GLY A 146 38.48 9.27 -18.43
N LEU A 147 38.21 8.78 -17.21
CA LEU A 147 39.29 8.43 -16.27
C LEU A 147 40.08 7.19 -16.74
N ALA A 148 39.38 6.19 -17.32
CA ALA A 148 40.05 5.00 -17.84
C ALA A 148 40.93 5.32 -19.05
N GLU A 149 40.49 6.19 -19.97
CA GLU A 149 41.27 6.67 -21.10
C GLU A 149 42.51 7.47 -20.62
N ASN A 150 42.38 8.32 -19.60
CA ASN A 150 43.53 9.03 -19.03
C ASN A 150 44.55 8.10 -18.39
N LEU A 151 44.09 6.98 -17.77
CA LEU A 151 44.98 6.00 -17.15
C LEU A 151 45.91 5.27 -18.14
N GLU A 152 45.53 5.22 -19.42
CA GLU A 152 46.37 4.57 -20.45
C GLU A 152 47.69 5.32 -20.70
N GLU A 153 47.73 6.62 -20.48
CA GLU A 153 48.90 7.48 -20.73
C GLU A 153 49.58 7.97 -19.43
N GLU A 154 48.97 7.75 -18.26
CA GLU A 154 49.43 8.30 -16.97
C GLU A 154 50.57 7.48 -16.38
N GLN A 155 51.67 8.16 -16.00
CA GLN A 155 52.84 7.52 -15.43
C GLN A 155 53.01 7.77 -13.93
N ASP A 156 52.31 8.79 -13.37
CA ASP A 156 52.35 9.08 -11.94
C ASP A 156 51.45 8.10 -11.17
N LEU A 157 52.07 7.22 -10.40
CA LEU A 157 51.36 6.25 -9.56
C LEU A 157 50.38 6.89 -8.56
N ALA A 158 50.63 8.09 -8.08
CA ALA A 158 49.73 8.77 -7.18
C ALA A 158 48.42 9.15 -7.91
N VAL A 159 48.55 9.69 -9.13
CA VAL A 159 47.43 10.04 -10.01
C VAL A 159 46.67 8.79 -10.44
N VAL A 160 47.37 7.70 -10.82
CA VAL A 160 46.75 6.40 -11.16
C VAL A 160 45.91 5.87 -10.01
N HIS A 161 46.42 5.92 -8.78
CA HIS A 161 45.66 5.49 -7.60
C HIS A 161 44.46 6.35 -7.29
N GLU A 162 44.51 7.70 -7.49
CA GLU A 162 43.41 8.60 -7.32
C GLU A 162 42.31 8.31 -8.35
N GLN A 163 42.64 8.26 -9.64
CA GLN A 163 41.72 7.98 -10.74
C GLN A 163 41.05 6.59 -10.60
N ALA A 164 41.79 5.57 -10.17
CA ALA A 164 41.25 4.25 -9.90
C ALA A 164 40.23 4.26 -8.74
N ARG A 165 40.44 5.10 -7.73
CA ARG A 165 39.48 5.33 -6.63
C ARG A 165 38.19 5.97 -7.14
N ASP A 166 38.30 7.00 -7.97
CA ASP A 166 37.18 7.72 -8.55
C ASP A 166 36.34 6.83 -9.46
N ILE A 167 36.99 6.01 -10.29
CA ILE A 167 36.32 4.96 -11.08
C ILE A 167 35.54 4.01 -10.18
N THR A 168 36.16 3.54 -9.10
CA THR A 168 35.51 2.61 -8.15
C THR A 168 34.28 3.25 -7.49
N GLU A 169 34.36 4.53 -7.15
CA GLU A 169 33.22 5.26 -6.56
C GLU A 169 32.08 5.44 -7.58
N ALA A 170 32.39 5.81 -8.82
CA ALA A 170 31.44 5.95 -9.90
C ALA A 170 30.73 4.62 -10.22
N VAL A 171 31.45 3.48 -10.23
CA VAL A 171 30.86 2.14 -10.36
C VAL A 171 29.92 1.80 -9.22
N LYS A 172 30.31 2.09 -7.97
CA LYS A 172 29.45 1.87 -6.79
C LYS A 172 28.17 2.67 -6.88
N ARG A 173 28.26 3.96 -7.31
CA ARG A 173 27.11 4.83 -7.51
C ARG A 173 26.15 4.28 -8.58
N THR A 174 26.66 3.91 -9.75
CA THR A 174 25.86 3.31 -10.83
C THR A 174 25.16 2.04 -10.37
N SER A 175 25.89 1.17 -9.65
CA SER A 175 25.33 -0.08 -9.10
C SER A 175 24.23 0.17 -8.07
N ALA A 176 24.34 1.24 -7.28
CA ALA A 176 23.29 1.63 -6.33
C ALA A 176 22.01 2.08 -7.06
N ILE A 177 22.14 2.92 -8.09
CA ILE A 177 21.02 3.37 -8.95
C ILE A 177 20.30 2.14 -9.53
N CYS A 178 21.04 1.23 -10.15
CA CYS A 178 20.46 0.02 -10.75
C CYS A 178 19.75 -0.86 -9.73
N ARG A 179 20.32 -1.02 -8.52
CA ARG A 179 19.68 -1.79 -7.44
C ARG A 179 18.38 -1.15 -6.96
N ASP A 180 18.37 0.16 -6.72
CA ASP A 180 17.19 0.90 -6.26
C ASP A 180 16.04 0.79 -7.28
N LEU A 181 16.35 0.98 -8.57
CA LEU A 181 15.38 0.86 -9.66
C LEU A 181 14.87 -0.58 -9.84
N THR A 182 15.76 -1.57 -9.78
CA THR A 182 15.36 -2.98 -9.88
C THR A 182 14.45 -3.39 -8.71
N ARG A 183 14.77 -2.93 -7.50
CA ARG A 183 13.94 -3.18 -6.32
C ARG A 183 12.56 -2.53 -6.49
N TYR A 184 12.52 -1.28 -6.94
CA TYR A 184 11.27 -0.58 -7.19
C TYR A 184 10.43 -1.24 -8.30
N ALA A 185 11.05 -1.71 -9.40
CA ALA A 185 10.36 -2.34 -10.54
C ALA A 185 9.82 -3.74 -10.24
N ARG A 186 10.40 -4.46 -9.26
CA ARG A 186 9.99 -5.84 -8.98
C ARG A 186 8.50 -5.92 -8.66
N ARG A 187 7.86 -6.96 -9.18
CA ARG A 187 6.51 -7.35 -8.82
C ARG A 187 6.53 -7.77 -7.35
N ASN A 188 5.59 -7.28 -6.56
CA ASN A 188 5.53 -7.57 -5.12
C ASN A 188 5.67 -9.07 -4.86
N GLY A 189 6.84 -9.47 -4.35
CA GLY A 189 7.19 -10.88 -4.16
C GLY A 189 6.64 -11.50 -2.87
N SER A 190 6.39 -10.71 -1.85
CA SER A 190 5.81 -11.20 -0.59
C SER A 190 4.58 -10.37 -0.24
N ARG A 191 3.50 -11.05 0.13
CA ARG A 191 2.33 -10.43 0.78
C ARG A 191 2.54 -10.30 2.30
N GLU A 192 3.77 -10.42 2.76
CA GLU A 192 4.08 -10.39 4.19
C GLU A 192 4.07 -8.95 4.70
N GLU A 193 3.22 -8.70 5.65
CA GLU A 193 3.23 -7.49 6.45
C GLU A 193 4.30 -7.63 7.53
N VAL A 194 5.15 -6.62 7.62
CA VAL A 194 6.22 -6.55 8.60
C VAL A 194 6.24 -5.17 9.27
N MET A 195 6.94 -5.04 10.38
CA MET A 195 7.19 -3.72 10.97
C MET A 195 8.08 -2.90 10.03
N VAL A 196 7.56 -1.78 9.55
CA VAL A 196 8.24 -0.89 8.60
C VAL A 196 8.50 0.46 9.26
N ASN A 197 9.77 0.87 9.30
CA ASN A 197 10.14 2.20 9.75
C ASN A 197 9.86 3.22 8.62
N LEU A 198 8.96 4.17 8.87
CA LEU A 198 8.52 5.15 7.89
C LEU A 198 9.64 6.13 7.50
N ASN A 199 10.54 6.49 8.43
CA ASN A 199 11.67 7.38 8.15
C ASN A 199 12.59 6.79 7.08
N THR A 200 12.92 5.50 7.25
CA THR A 200 13.74 4.76 6.29
C THR A 200 13.05 4.68 4.92
N LYS A 201 11.73 4.47 4.90
CA LYS A 201 10.96 4.39 3.64
C LYS A 201 10.82 5.73 2.94
N LEU A 202 10.63 6.82 3.68
CA LEU A 202 10.65 8.18 3.13
C LEU A 202 12.03 8.53 2.51
N ASP A 203 13.12 8.14 3.16
CA ASP A 203 14.46 8.35 2.63
C ASP A 203 14.74 7.50 1.36
N GLU A 204 14.28 6.25 1.35
CA GLU A 204 14.37 5.38 0.17
C GLU A 204 13.54 5.94 -1.00
N ALA A 205 12.32 6.40 -0.72
CA ALA A 205 11.44 7.02 -1.71
C ALA A 205 12.03 8.33 -2.26
N LEU A 206 12.63 9.17 -1.40
CA LEU A 206 13.29 10.40 -1.82
C LEU A 206 14.47 10.11 -2.77
N ARG A 207 15.26 9.05 -2.51
CA ARG A 207 16.34 8.66 -3.42
C ARG A 207 15.80 8.24 -4.80
N ILE A 208 14.71 7.46 -4.82
CA ILE A 208 14.07 7.02 -6.08
C ILE A 208 13.48 8.22 -6.81
N ALA A 209 12.79 9.11 -6.10
CA ALA A 209 12.20 10.31 -6.69
C ALA A 209 13.24 11.23 -7.36
N ARG A 210 14.49 11.26 -6.88
CA ARG A 210 15.58 12.03 -7.51
C ARG A 210 15.89 11.59 -8.94
N TYR A 211 15.68 10.32 -9.28
CA TYR A 211 15.84 9.84 -10.67
C TYR A 211 14.67 10.25 -11.57
N ALA A 212 13.54 10.59 -10.96
CA ALA A 212 12.30 10.93 -11.64
C ALA A 212 12.13 12.42 -11.90
N VAL A 213 12.65 13.24 -11.00
CA VAL A 213 12.43 14.69 -10.97
C VAL A 213 13.70 15.41 -10.53
N THR A 214 13.95 16.57 -11.13
CA THR A 214 15.09 17.41 -10.76
C THR A 214 14.83 18.09 -9.43
N LEU A 215 15.74 17.89 -8.46
CA LEU A 215 15.69 18.53 -7.12
C LEU A 215 16.67 19.69 -6.98
N GLN A 216 17.25 20.20 -8.06
CA GLN A 216 18.30 21.22 -7.98
C GLN A 216 17.85 22.51 -7.28
N ASP A 217 16.57 22.87 -7.46
CA ASP A 217 15.97 24.08 -6.91
C ASP A 217 14.99 23.82 -5.76
N VAL A 218 15.01 22.59 -5.21
CA VAL A 218 14.10 22.16 -4.13
C VAL A 218 14.89 21.96 -2.84
N THR A 219 14.58 22.74 -1.82
CA THR A 219 15.10 22.54 -0.47
C THR A 219 14.34 21.40 0.21
N VAL A 220 15.04 20.34 0.61
CA VAL A 220 14.44 19.21 1.32
C VAL A 220 14.64 19.36 2.82
N ILE A 221 13.54 19.42 3.57
CA ILE A 221 13.50 19.47 5.03
C ILE A 221 12.97 18.14 5.57
N LYS A 222 13.68 17.53 6.54
CA LYS A 222 13.28 16.30 7.21
C LYS A 222 13.00 16.56 8.68
N ARG A 223 11.83 16.14 9.18
CA ARG A 223 11.39 16.26 10.57
C ARG A 223 10.86 14.93 11.03
N TYR A 224 11.74 14.04 11.45
CA TYR A 224 11.41 12.66 11.77
C TYR A 224 11.28 12.44 13.27
N ALA A 225 10.22 11.74 13.69
CA ALA A 225 10.11 11.15 15.02
C ALA A 225 11.03 9.93 15.14
N GLU A 226 11.52 9.62 16.34
CA GLU A 226 12.49 8.52 16.56
C GLU A 226 11.92 7.14 16.21
N GLU A 227 10.67 6.84 16.54
CA GLU A 227 10.06 5.50 16.42
C GLU A 227 8.80 5.49 15.56
N ALA A 228 8.84 6.06 14.37
CA ALA A 228 7.71 6.03 13.44
C ALA A 228 7.69 4.71 12.65
N SER A 229 7.09 3.65 13.24
CA SER A 229 7.00 2.33 12.61
C SER A 229 5.56 1.83 12.57
N VAL A 230 5.19 1.14 11.48
CA VAL A 230 3.84 0.61 11.24
C VAL A 230 3.92 -0.82 10.69
N MET A 231 2.87 -1.62 10.88
CA MET A 231 2.73 -2.89 10.18
C MET A 231 2.28 -2.65 8.75
N GLY A 232 2.96 -3.27 7.78
CA GLY A 232 2.56 -3.15 6.39
C GLY A 232 3.55 -3.77 5.42
N ASN A 233 3.21 -3.69 4.14
CA ASN A 233 4.09 -4.15 3.07
C ASN A 233 5.14 -3.06 2.74
N PRO A 234 6.46 -3.36 2.89
CA PRO A 234 7.51 -2.37 2.65
C PRO A 234 7.55 -1.82 1.22
N ASP A 235 7.18 -2.65 0.22
CA ASP A 235 7.21 -2.26 -1.19
C ASP A 235 6.00 -1.38 -1.56
N GLU A 236 4.83 -1.66 -0.97
CA GLU A 236 3.64 -0.83 -1.15
C GLU A 236 3.82 0.55 -0.51
N LEU A 237 4.34 0.61 0.72
CA LEU A 237 4.68 1.88 1.39
C LEU A 237 5.74 2.69 0.64
N LEU A 238 6.75 2.01 0.09
CA LEU A 238 7.75 2.67 -0.75
C LEU A 238 7.09 3.33 -1.96
N HIS A 239 6.18 2.62 -2.64
CA HIS A 239 5.46 3.15 -3.80
C HIS A 239 4.56 4.34 -3.43
N VAL A 240 3.87 4.26 -2.29
CA VAL A 240 3.07 5.38 -1.73
C VAL A 240 3.93 6.63 -1.60
N PHE A 241 5.08 6.54 -0.92
CA PHE A 241 5.95 7.70 -0.70
C PHE A 241 6.62 8.20 -1.98
N VAL A 242 7.00 7.33 -2.92
CA VAL A 242 7.50 7.75 -4.24
C VAL A 242 6.43 8.57 -4.99
N ASN A 243 5.17 8.12 -4.99
CA ASN A 243 4.08 8.85 -5.65
C ASN A 243 3.83 10.23 -5.00
N LEU A 244 3.81 10.30 -3.68
CA LEU A 244 3.61 11.58 -2.97
C LEU A 244 4.76 12.54 -3.20
N ILE A 245 6.02 12.07 -3.07
CA ILE A 245 7.21 12.91 -3.24
C ILE A 245 7.34 13.39 -4.69
N THR A 246 7.13 12.53 -5.68
CA THR A 246 7.20 12.94 -7.09
C THR A 246 6.10 13.94 -7.45
N ASN A 247 4.89 13.76 -6.92
CA ASN A 247 3.80 14.73 -7.12
C ASN A 247 4.14 16.09 -6.48
N ALA A 248 4.67 16.09 -5.26
CA ALA A 248 5.08 17.29 -4.54
C ALA A 248 6.16 18.07 -5.31
N VAL A 249 7.22 17.39 -5.76
CA VAL A 249 8.30 18.04 -6.52
C VAL A 249 7.81 18.56 -7.87
N GLN A 250 6.96 17.80 -8.57
CA GLN A 250 6.38 18.24 -9.85
C GLN A 250 5.43 19.43 -9.71
N ALA A 251 4.85 19.65 -8.54
CA ALA A 251 4.03 20.82 -8.26
C ALA A 251 4.86 22.11 -8.05
N ILE A 252 6.13 21.98 -7.67
CA ILE A 252 7.09 23.09 -7.49
C ILE A 252 7.63 23.45 -8.89
N LYS A 253 7.44 24.71 -9.31
CA LYS A 253 7.82 25.15 -10.67
C LYS A 253 9.26 25.61 -10.76
N ASP A 254 9.68 26.49 -9.82
CA ASP A 254 10.99 27.12 -9.83
C ASP A 254 11.77 26.73 -8.56
N HIS A 255 11.70 27.57 -7.52
CA HIS A 255 12.29 27.28 -6.21
C HIS A 255 11.20 26.92 -5.22
N GLY A 256 11.49 25.97 -4.33
CA GLY A 256 10.52 25.61 -3.28
C GLY A 256 11.07 24.67 -2.24
N THR A 257 10.17 24.25 -1.36
CA THR A 257 10.53 23.40 -0.22
C THR A 257 9.67 22.14 -0.24
N LEU A 258 10.32 21.01 -0.09
CA LEU A 258 9.72 19.73 0.18
C LEU A 258 9.98 19.36 1.65
N THR A 259 8.95 19.22 2.45
CA THR A 259 9.07 18.80 3.85
C THR A 259 8.55 17.38 4.01
N LEU A 260 9.40 16.50 4.55
CA LEU A 260 9.07 15.14 4.93
C LEU A 260 9.01 15.09 6.46
N GLN A 261 7.87 14.69 7.01
CA GLN A 261 7.71 14.66 8.46
C GLN A 261 7.03 13.36 8.89
N THR A 262 7.48 12.85 10.05
CA THR A 262 6.79 11.78 10.76
C THR A 262 6.50 12.22 12.18
N THR A 263 5.37 11.79 12.74
CA THR A 263 5.03 12.03 14.15
C THR A 263 4.45 10.77 14.78
N VAL A 264 4.60 10.66 16.08
CA VAL A 264 3.96 9.63 16.90
C VAL A 264 3.15 10.34 17.96
N GLY A 265 1.84 10.20 17.90
CA GLY A 265 0.91 10.82 18.85
C GLY A 265 0.90 10.12 20.21
N PRO A 266 0.40 10.79 21.27
CA PRO A 266 0.28 10.21 22.61
C PRO A 266 -0.74 9.05 22.67
N ASP A 267 -1.67 9.00 21.74
CA ASP A 267 -2.65 7.93 21.50
C ASP A 267 -2.08 6.76 20.68
N GLY A 268 -0.79 6.83 20.34
CA GLY A 268 -0.09 5.84 19.56
C GLY A 268 -0.35 5.94 18.05
N LEU A 269 -1.03 6.95 17.57
CA LEU A 269 -1.20 7.20 16.15
C LEU A 269 0.14 7.56 15.52
N VAL A 270 0.54 6.82 14.50
CA VAL A 270 1.76 7.12 13.73
C VAL A 270 1.37 7.85 12.46
N SER A 271 1.97 9.01 12.20
CA SER A 271 1.68 9.73 10.96
C SER A 271 2.94 10.02 10.16
N ALA A 272 2.76 10.08 8.84
CA ALA A 272 3.74 10.58 7.88
C ALA A 272 3.12 11.67 7.01
N SER A 273 3.83 12.75 6.75
CA SER A 273 3.39 13.79 5.84
C SER A 273 4.45 14.18 4.82
N VAL A 274 3.96 14.50 3.62
CA VAL A 274 4.73 15.06 2.51
C VAL A 274 4.11 16.40 2.18
N SER A 275 4.87 17.48 2.36
CA SER A 275 4.41 18.85 2.15
C SER A 275 5.28 19.55 1.13
N ASP A 276 4.67 20.27 0.19
CA ASP A 276 5.33 21.08 -0.83
C ASP A 276 4.85 22.52 -0.79
N THR A 277 5.66 23.41 -1.35
CA THR A 277 5.31 24.82 -1.60
C THR A 277 4.99 25.05 -3.09
N GLY A 278 4.36 24.10 -3.73
CA GLY A 278 4.05 24.14 -5.15
C GLY A 278 2.77 24.90 -5.50
N CYS A 279 2.21 24.60 -6.66
CA CYS A 279 1.03 25.30 -7.20
C CYS A 279 -0.26 25.08 -6.41
N GLY A 280 -0.31 24.08 -5.51
CA GLY A 280 -1.50 23.72 -4.76
C GLY A 280 -2.57 23.03 -5.60
N ILE A 281 -3.63 22.59 -4.92
CA ILE A 281 -4.78 21.86 -5.51
C ILE A 281 -6.05 22.66 -5.21
N PRO A 282 -6.90 22.97 -6.23
CA PRO A 282 -8.20 23.58 -6.00
C PRO A 282 -9.13 22.70 -5.16
N LYS A 283 -9.92 23.29 -4.27
CA LYS A 283 -10.83 22.55 -3.38
C LYS A 283 -11.86 21.69 -4.11
N GLU A 284 -12.28 22.11 -5.28
CA GLU A 284 -13.20 21.37 -6.15
C GLU A 284 -12.60 20.06 -6.69
N ALA A 285 -11.28 19.94 -6.66
CA ALA A 285 -10.58 18.74 -7.10
C ALA A 285 -10.35 17.70 -5.96
N PHE A 286 -10.51 18.08 -4.69
CA PHE A 286 -10.20 17.21 -3.55
C PHE A 286 -10.96 15.87 -3.57
N SER A 287 -12.23 15.87 -3.98
CA SER A 287 -13.02 14.65 -4.11
C SER A 287 -12.58 13.77 -5.29
N LYS A 288 -11.91 14.35 -6.29
CA LYS A 288 -11.57 13.68 -7.55
C LYS A 288 -10.13 13.20 -7.62
N ILE A 289 -9.20 13.81 -6.85
CA ILE A 289 -7.77 13.49 -6.94
C ILE A 289 -7.44 12.04 -6.59
N PHE A 290 -8.33 11.34 -5.89
CA PHE A 290 -8.22 9.93 -5.54
C PHE A 290 -9.02 9.00 -6.47
N GLU A 291 -9.77 9.56 -7.45
CA GLU A 291 -10.45 8.73 -8.47
C GLU A 291 -9.43 8.15 -9.45
N PRO A 292 -9.63 6.90 -9.91
CA PRO A 292 -8.72 6.30 -10.89
C PRO A 292 -8.75 7.09 -12.20
N LEU A 293 -7.57 7.23 -12.82
CA LEU A 293 -7.33 7.95 -14.08
C LEU A 293 -7.54 9.47 -14.02
N TYR A 294 -7.84 10.05 -12.86
CA TYR A 294 -7.93 11.50 -12.72
C TYR A 294 -6.53 12.14 -12.73
N THR A 295 -6.28 13.05 -13.64
CA THR A 295 -5.02 13.79 -13.75
C THR A 295 -5.24 15.18 -14.32
N THR A 296 -4.52 16.17 -13.78
CA THR A 296 -4.42 17.53 -14.32
C THR A 296 -3.18 17.72 -15.20
N LYS A 297 -2.35 16.69 -15.31
CA LYS A 297 -1.12 16.72 -16.12
C LYS A 297 -1.45 16.51 -17.61
N PRO A 298 -0.62 17.06 -18.53
CA PRO A 298 -0.80 16.80 -19.96
C PRO A 298 -0.77 15.30 -20.31
N PRO A 299 -1.42 14.89 -21.42
CA PRO A 299 -1.39 13.52 -21.90
C PRO A 299 0.04 12.96 -21.97
N GLY A 300 0.24 11.75 -21.41
CA GLY A 300 1.53 11.09 -21.36
C GLY A 300 2.45 11.50 -20.18
N LYS A 301 2.10 12.52 -19.40
CA LYS A 301 2.88 12.96 -18.22
C LYS A 301 2.28 12.57 -16.88
N GLY A 302 1.16 11.89 -16.87
CA GLY A 302 0.51 11.39 -15.66
C GLY A 302 -0.45 10.27 -15.97
N THR A 303 -0.41 9.19 -15.18
CA THR A 303 -1.30 8.02 -15.33
C THR A 303 -2.66 8.24 -14.69
N GLY A 304 -2.77 9.18 -13.75
CA GLY A 304 -3.94 9.35 -12.90
C GLY A 304 -4.19 8.21 -11.91
N LEU A 305 -3.24 7.26 -11.79
CA LEU A 305 -3.36 6.11 -10.88
C LEU A 305 -2.58 6.30 -9.57
N GLY A 306 -1.61 7.23 -9.53
CA GLY A 306 -0.71 7.38 -8.40
C GLY A 306 -1.41 7.63 -7.06
N LEU A 307 -2.31 8.63 -6.99
CA LEU A 307 -3.05 8.94 -5.75
C LEU A 307 -4.15 7.90 -5.46
N TYR A 308 -4.77 7.31 -6.48
CA TYR A 308 -5.68 6.18 -6.31
C TYR A 308 -4.97 5.01 -5.63
N ASN A 309 -3.77 4.65 -6.08
CA ASN A 309 -2.97 3.58 -5.48
C ASN A 309 -2.54 3.93 -4.04
N VAL A 310 -2.18 5.19 -3.78
CA VAL A 310 -1.90 5.68 -2.42
C VAL A 310 -3.09 5.41 -1.51
N MET A 311 -4.28 5.86 -1.90
CA MET A 311 -5.50 5.65 -1.10
C MET A 311 -5.80 4.15 -0.90
N SER A 312 -5.69 3.34 -1.95
CA SER A 312 -5.92 1.88 -1.89
C SER A 312 -4.97 1.19 -0.89
N VAL A 313 -3.67 1.51 -0.93
CA VAL A 313 -2.68 0.93 -0.01
C VAL A 313 -2.96 1.36 1.43
N ILE A 314 -3.21 2.64 1.66
CA ILE A 314 -3.44 3.17 3.01
C ILE A 314 -4.72 2.58 3.62
N SER A 315 -5.80 2.46 2.84
CA SER A 315 -7.05 1.83 3.30
C SER A 315 -6.88 0.34 3.66
N LYS A 316 -6.01 -0.41 2.94
CA LYS A 316 -5.68 -1.81 3.28
C LYS A 316 -4.97 -1.94 4.63
N MET A 317 -4.32 -0.88 5.08
CA MET A 317 -3.59 -0.82 6.35
C MET A 317 -4.43 -0.17 7.48
N ASP A 318 -5.76 -0.06 7.29
CA ASP A 318 -6.68 0.63 8.21
C ASP A 318 -6.24 2.08 8.51
N GLY A 319 -5.47 2.68 7.61
CA GLY A 319 -4.98 4.05 7.71
C GLY A 319 -5.91 5.06 7.04
N HIS A 320 -5.65 6.33 7.31
CA HIS A 320 -6.35 7.46 6.69
C HIS A 320 -5.38 8.37 5.96
N ILE A 321 -5.82 8.94 4.82
CA ILE A 321 -5.09 9.98 4.12
C ILE A 321 -5.90 11.27 4.09
N CYS A 322 -5.25 12.36 4.51
CA CYS A 322 -5.81 13.71 4.46
C CYS A 322 -5.01 14.58 3.50
N VAL A 323 -5.68 15.55 2.86
CA VAL A 323 -5.05 16.56 2.01
C VAL A 323 -5.43 17.95 2.51
N GLU A 324 -4.41 18.78 2.71
CA GLU A 324 -4.55 20.21 2.97
C GLU A 324 -3.83 20.95 1.85
N SER A 325 -4.52 21.84 1.13
CA SER A 325 -3.91 22.55 0.01
C SER A 325 -4.61 23.88 -0.25
N ASP A 326 -3.80 24.88 -0.55
CA ASP A 326 -4.26 26.18 -1.06
C ASP A 326 -3.51 26.52 -2.34
N VAL A 327 -4.26 26.98 -3.34
CA VAL A 327 -3.71 27.33 -4.67
C VAL A 327 -2.68 28.44 -4.54
N GLY A 328 -1.47 28.21 -5.07
CA GLY A 328 -0.35 29.14 -5.02
C GLY A 328 0.45 29.11 -3.70
N VAL A 329 0.06 28.29 -2.73
CA VAL A 329 0.77 28.15 -1.45
C VAL A 329 1.48 26.78 -1.35
N GLY A 330 0.79 25.70 -1.73
CA GLY A 330 1.32 24.36 -1.73
C GLY A 330 0.32 23.30 -1.28
N THR A 331 0.81 22.08 -1.10
CA THR A 331 -0.01 20.93 -0.70
C THR A 331 0.67 20.14 0.42
N THR A 332 -0.11 19.64 1.35
CA THR A 332 0.31 18.67 2.37
C THR A 332 -0.57 17.46 2.29
N PHE A 333 0.02 16.31 1.98
CA PHE A 333 -0.60 15.02 2.18
C PHE A 333 -0.14 14.44 3.51
N ARG A 334 -1.08 14.08 4.37
CA ARG A 334 -0.83 13.42 5.66
C ARG A 334 -1.47 12.05 5.66
N ILE A 335 -0.69 11.05 6.03
CA ILE A 335 -1.14 9.68 6.21
C ILE A 335 -1.07 9.35 7.69
N GLU A 336 -2.11 8.74 8.22
CA GLU A 336 -2.23 8.34 9.62
C GLU A 336 -2.51 6.84 9.69
N PHE A 337 -1.77 6.15 10.57
CA PHE A 337 -1.90 4.72 10.79
C PHE A 337 -2.22 4.46 12.25
N PRO A 338 -3.14 3.52 12.55
CA PRO A 338 -3.34 3.07 13.91
C PRO A 338 -2.06 2.41 14.44
N GLN A 339 -1.74 2.63 15.71
CA GLN A 339 -0.61 1.95 16.34
C GLN A 339 -0.90 0.46 16.44
N VAL A 340 0.02 -0.35 15.95
CA VAL A 340 0.04 -1.77 16.27
C VAL A 340 0.58 -1.90 17.70
N GLN A 341 -0.28 -2.17 18.67
CA GLN A 341 0.18 -2.60 19.97
C GLN A 341 0.95 -3.92 19.78
N PRO A 342 2.22 -4.01 20.20
CA PRO A 342 2.89 -5.29 20.20
C PRO A 342 2.07 -6.22 21.11
N THR A 343 1.53 -7.28 20.56
CA THR A 343 0.91 -8.35 21.33
C THR A 343 2.04 -8.95 22.16
N ILE A 344 2.17 -8.51 23.40
CA ILE A 344 3.09 -9.14 24.36
C ILE A 344 2.49 -10.52 24.59
N SER A 345 3.00 -11.51 23.87
CA SER A 345 2.79 -12.91 24.16
C SER A 345 3.47 -13.16 25.51
N CYS A 346 2.73 -13.01 26.61
CA CYS A 346 3.12 -13.61 27.88
C CYS A 346 3.11 -15.12 27.66
N ALA A 347 4.28 -15.71 27.46
CA ALA A 347 4.45 -17.14 27.64
C ALA A 347 4.11 -17.45 29.11
N PRO A 348 3.23 -18.41 29.40
CA PRO A 348 3.03 -18.86 30.76
C PRO A 348 4.32 -19.52 31.27
N LEU A 349 4.75 -19.11 32.46
CA LEU A 349 5.83 -19.73 33.25
C LEU A 349 5.51 -21.19 33.58
#